data_f21c739db5d14725a78423b1202e6411
#
_entry.id   f21c739db5d14725a78423b1202e6411
#
_cell.length_a   1.000
_cell.length_b   1.000
_cell.length_c   1.000
_cell.angle_alpha   90.00
_cell.angle_beta   90.00
_cell.angle_gamma   90.00
#
_symmetry.space_group_name_H-M   'P 1'
#
loop_
_entity.id
_entity.type
_entity.pdbx_description
1 polymer ?
#
loop_
_entity_poly.entity_id
_entity_poly.type
_entity_poly.pdbx_seq_one_letter_code
_entity_poly.pdbx_strand_id
1 'polypeptide(L)'
;LYRGACGMAGELGHWRLSDYGPTGYGKEGSFEGFCSGGGIRQLAETLALRERQKGAPVSMGSGPLTARVVAEAAGRGDPLALEALDHVARQLGRGLALLVDLLNPERIVIGSIYARCEGLLRDGMLRALAQEALPASLAACRILPAALGDRIGDYAALAIAMAGAEQA
;
A
#
# COMPACT_ATOMS: atom_id res chain seq x y z
N LEU A 1 -7.22 16.79 -15.16
CA LEU A 1 -7.27 16.14 -13.86
C LEU A 1 -8.67 16.26 -13.26
N TYR A 2 -9.33 15.13 -12.98
CA TYR A 2 -10.64 15.13 -12.30
C TYR A 2 -10.45 15.46 -10.81
N ARG A 3 -11.12 16.48 -10.31
CA ARG A 3 -10.98 16.96 -8.93
C ARG A 3 -12.19 16.63 -8.04
N GLY A 4 -13.35 16.34 -8.63
CA GLY A 4 -14.61 16.22 -7.90
C GLY A 4 -15.14 17.57 -7.42
N ALA A 5 -16.26 17.56 -6.69
CA ALA A 5 -16.97 18.76 -6.27
C ALA A 5 -16.19 19.64 -5.27
N CYS A 6 -15.35 19.04 -4.43
CA CYS A 6 -14.58 19.73 -3.37
C CYS A 6 -13.06 19.48 -3.45
N GLY A 7 -12.56 18.96 -4.57
CA GLY A 7 -11.14 18.68 -4.75
C GLY A 7 -10.67 17.32 -4.21
N MET A 8 -11.58 16.51 -3.64
CA MET A 8 -11.26 15.25 -2.95
C MET A 8 -11.51 14.00 -3.81
N ALA A 9 -11.55 14.15 -5.15
CA ALA A 9 -11.67 12.96 -6.00
C ALA A 9 -10.41 12.08 -5.92
N GLY A 10 -10.61 10.78 -5.88
CA GLY A 10 -9.51 9.80 -5.89
C GLY A 10 -9.01 9.37 -4.50
N GLU A 11 -9.70 9.73 -3.42
CA GLU A 11 -9.34 9.36 -2.04
C GLU A 11 -9.60 7.86 -1.74
N LEU A 12 -8.96 6.98 -2.54
CA LEU A 12 -9.03 5.53 -2.35
C LEU A 12 -8.55 5.09 -0.97
N GLY A 13 -7.55 5.79 -0.42
CA GLY A 13 -7.02 5.51 0.92
C GLY A 13 -8.10 5.41 1.99
N HIS A 14 -9.18 6.16 1.81
CA HIS A 14 -10.30 6.21 2.74
C HIS A 14 -11.36 5.11 2.54
N TRP A 15 -11.25 4.26 1.52
CA TRP A 15 -12.18 3.16 1.31
C TRP A 15 -11.97 2.06 2.34
N ARG A 16 -13.09 1.53 2.88
CA ARG A 16 -13.07 0.39 3.79
C ARG A 16 -12.99 -0.90 2.97
N LEU A 17 -11.92 -1.68 3.19
CA LEU A 17 -11.73 -2.98 2.56
C LEU A 17 -12.11 -4.15 3.47
N SER A 18 -12.16 -3.92 4.78
CA SER A 18 -12.50 -4.92 5.79
C SER A 18 -13.17 -4.25 6.99
N ASP A 19 -14.03 -4.98 7.69
CA ASP A 19 -14.68 -4.47 8.92
C ASP A 19 -13.67 -4.26 10.06
N TYR A 20 -12.59 -5.04 10.05
CA TYR A 20 -11.52 -5.00 11.06
C TYR A 20 -10.16 -4.87 10.37
N GLY A 21 -9.21 -4.26 11.08
CA GLY A 21 -7.84 -4.17 10.61
C GLY A 21 -7.14 -2.88 11.07
N PRO A 22 -5.96 -2.59 10.52
CA PRO A 22 -5.24 -1.38 10.84
C PRO A 22 -6.04 -0.12 10.54
N THR A 23 -5.80 0.91 11.34
CA THR A 23 -6.48 2.21 11.19
C THR A 23 -5.65 3.17 10.34
N GLY A 24 -6.26 3.76 9.31
CA GLY A 24 -5.72 4.87 8.55
C GLY A 24 -6.75 6.02 8.49
N TYR A 25 -6.31 7.25 8.73
CA TYR A 25 -7.19 8.44 8.80
C TYR A 25 -8.43 8.25 9.69
N GLY A 26 -8.24 7.64 10.85
CA GLY A 26 -9.33 7.38 11.80
C GLY A 26 -10.33 6.30 11.38
N LYS A 27 -10.10 5.61 10.26
CA LYS A 27 -10.97 4.54 9.75
C LYS A 27 -10.27 3.18 9.82
N GLU A 28 -10.81 2.29 10.66
CA GLU A 28 -10.36 0.91 10.76
C GLU A 28 -10.66 0.12 9.47
N GLY A 29 -9.74 -0.76 9.06
CA GLY A 29 -9.91 -1.61 7.89
C GLY A 29 -9.92 -0.86 6.55
N SER A 30 -9.44 0.39 6.54
CA SER A 30 -9.34 1.20 5.32
C SER A 30 -8.16 0.77 4.44
N PHE A 31 -8.18 1.15 3.16
CA PHE A 31 -7.06 0.91 2.25
C PHE A 31 -5.76 1.54 2.78
N GLU A 32 -5.81 2.79 3.25
CA GLU A 32 -4.67 3.45 3.90
C GLU A 32 -4.25 2.71 5.18
N GLY A 33 -5.23 2.22 5.97
CA GLY A 33 -4.97 1.39 7.15
C GLY A 33 -4.12 0.18 6.82
N PHE A 34 -4.38 -0.54 5.74
CA PHE A 34 -3.58 -1.70 5.35
C PHE A 34 -2.29 -1.36 4.62
N CYS A 35 -2.32 -0.38 3.71
CA CYS A 35 -1.26 -0.19 2.71
C CYS A 35 -0.26 0.92 3.07
N SER A 36 -0.46 1.66 4.16
CA SER A 36 0.49 2.66 4.65
C SER A 36 1.59 2.08 5.53
N GLY A 37 2.65 2.86 5.75
CA GLY A 37 3.71 2.50 6.69
C GLY A 37 3.22 2.35 8.12
N GLY A 38 2.28 3.20 8.53
CA GLY A 38 1.60 3.10 9.83
C GLY A 38 0.75 1.84 9.95
N GLY A 39 0.07 1.46 8.87
CA GLY A 39 -0.75 0.26 8.82
C GLY A 39 0.07 -1.03 8.85
N ILE A 40 1.15 -1.09 8.09
CA ILE A 40 2.09 -2.23 8.13
C ILE A 40 2.63 -2.43 9.55
N ARG A 41 3.00 -1.34 10.25
CA ARG A 41 3.43 -1.40 11.64
C ARG A 41 2.34 -1.99 12.55
N GLN A 42 1.11 -1.46 12.49
CA GLN A 42 -0.02 -1.94 13.31
C GLN A 42 -0.30 -3.42 13.07
N LEU A 43 -0.27 -3.86 11.81
CA LEU A 43 -0.48 -5.25 11.45
C LEU A 43 0.63 -6.15 12.02
N ALA A 44 1.89 -5.76 11.88
CA ALA A 44 3.02 -6.49 12.43
C ALA A 44 2.97 -6.55 13.96
N GLU A 45 2.61 -5.48 14.66
CA GLU A 45 2.41 -5.42 16.10
C GLU A 45 1.28 -6.40 16.55
N THR A 46 0.17 -6.43 15.81
CA THR A 46 -0.96 -7.34 16.07
C THR A 46 -0.54 -8.81 15.92
N LEU A 47 0.18 -9.13 14.85
CA LEU A 47 0.69 -10.49 14.62
C LEU A 47 1.72 -10.89 15.69
N ALA A 48 2.63 -9.98 16.05
CA ALA A 48 3.59 -10.21 17.12
C ALA A 48 2.92 -10.44 18.49
N LEU A 49 1.87 -9.68 18.80
CA LEU A 49 1.08 -9.88 20.02
C LEU A 49 0.41 -11.27 20.03
N ARG A 50 -0.19 -11.65 18.91
CA ARG A 50 -0.80 -12.99 18.75
C ARG A 50 0.19 -14.11 19.05
N GLU A 51 1.41 -14.03 18.52
CA GLU A 51 2.42 -15.08 18.75
C GLU A 51 2.94 -15.07 20.21
N ARG A 52 3.14 -13.91 20.81
CA ARG A 52 3.48 -13.82 22.25
C ARG A 52 2.42 -14.45 23.14
N GLN A 53 1.14 -14.26 22.84
CA GLN A 53 0.04 -14.88 23.59
C GLN A 53 0.05 -16.43 23.49
N LYS A 54 0.60 -16.98 22.41
CA LYS A 54 0.80 -18.42 22.24
C LYS A 54 2.11 -18.93 22.88
N GLY A 55 2.91 -18.03 23.47
CA GLY A 55 4.23 -18.38 24.01
C GLY A 55 5.32 -18.57 22.95
N ALA A 56 5.05 -18.18 21.69
CA ALA A 56 6.01 -18.32 20.60
C ALA A 56 7.00 -17.13 20.57
N PRO A 57 8.26 -17.35 20.19
CA PRO A 57 9.23 -16.27 20.04
C PRO A 57 8.85 -15.36 18.86
N VAL A 58 9.07 -14.06 19.02
CA VAL A 58 8.87 -13.05 17.97
C VAL A 58 10.23 -12.58 17.47
N SER A 59 10.50 -12.78 16.19
CA SER A 59 11.81 -12.59 15.57
C SER A 59 12.00 -11.30 14.79
N MET A 60 10.96 -10.48 14.61
CA MET A 60 11.01 -9.20 13.86
C MET A 60 11.93 -8.11 14.48
N GLY A 61 12.66 -8.45 15.54
CA GLY A 61 13.60 -7.56 16.24
C GLY A 61 13.07 -7.05 17.58
N SER A 62 13.97 -6.47 18.39
CA SER A 62 13.70 -5.99 19.77
C SER A 62 13.37 -4.50 19.85
N GLY A 63 13.43 -3.78 18.73
CA GLY A 63 13.17 -2.33 18.65
C GLY A 63 11.75 -1.98 18.20
N PRO A 64 11.45 -0.67 18.06
CA PRO A 64 10.18 -0.21 17.53
C PRO A 64 9.95 -0.74 16.11
N LEU A 65 8.79 -1.36 15.87
CA LEU A 65 8.42 -1.82 14.55
C LEU A 65 8.12 -0.62 13.63
N THR A 66 8.65 -0.68 12.42
CA THR A 66 8.35 0.24 11.32
C THR A 66 8.16 -0.57 10.05
N ALA A 67 7.53 0.00 9.02
CA ALA A 67 7.40 -0.69 7.73
C ALA A 67 8.76 -1.13 7.15
N ARG A 68 9.82 -0.35 7.38
CA ARG A 68 11.19 -0.70 6.97
C ARG A 68 11.69 -1.94 7.71
N VAL A 69 11.56 -1.98 9.04
CA VAL A 69 11.97 -3.14 9.85
C VAL A 69 11.23 -4.40 9.43
N VAL A 70 9.93 -4.30 9.17
CA VAL A 70 9.11 -5.42 8.69
C VAL A 70 9.59 -5.88 7.31
N ALA A 71 9.84 -4.96 6.37
CA ALA A 71 10.33 -5.31 5.04
C ALA A 71 11.72 -5.96 5.07
N GLU A 72 12.64 -5.45 5.89
CA GLU A 72 13.97 -6.03 6.09
C GLU A 72 13.90 -7.43 6.73
N ALA A 73 13.01 -7.63 7.72
CA ALA A 73 12.77 -8.94 8.33
C ALA A 73 12.19 -9.94 7.31
N ALA A 74 11.21 -9.52 6.51
CA ALA A 74 10.64 -10.33 5.44
C ALA A 74 11.71 -10.71 4.39
N GLY A 75 12.59 -9.78 4.03
CA GLY A 75 13.73 -10.04 3.13
C GLY A 75 14.71 -11.08 3.68
N ARG A 76 14.77 -11.27 5.01
CA ARG A 76 15.55 -12.32 5.67
C ARG A 76 14.75 -13.63 5.88
N GLY A 77 13.51 -13.69 5.42
CA GLY A 77 12.65 -14.86 5.54
C GLY A 77 11.90 -14.98 6.88
N ASP A 78 11.78 -13.89 7.66
CA ASP A 78 10.99 -13.89 8.89
C ASP A 78 9.52 -14.24 8.61
N PRO A 79 8.94 -15.30 9.21
CA PRO A 79 7.61 -15.77 8.85
C PRO A 79 6.50 -14.79 9.23
N LEU A 80 6.63 -14.05 10.35
CA LEU A 80 5.63 -13.07 10.76
C LEU A 80 5.67 -11.82 9.88
N ALA A 81 6.86 -11.39 9.49
CA ALA A 81 7.02 -10.28 8.57
C ALA A 81 6.49 -10.61 7.17
N LEU A 82 6.73 -11.84 6.70
CA LEU A 82 6.15 -12.34 5.45
C LEU A 82 4.62 -12.43 5.53
N GLU A 83 4.05 -12.92 6.64
CA GLU A 83 2.61 -12.94 6.87
C GLU A 83 2.02 -11.52 6.84
N ALA A 84 2.66 -10.56 7.51
CA ALA A 84 2.23 -9.16 7.50
C ALA A 84 2.20 -8.59 6.08
N LEU A 85 3.27 -8.77 5.31
CA LEU A 85 3.35 -8.27 3.94
C LEU A 85 2.41 -9.00 2.97
N ASP A 86 2.13 -10.28 3.18
CA ASP A 86 1.13 -11.01 2.41
C ASP A 86 -0.29 -10.45 2.64
N HIS A 87 -0.63 -10.09 3.89
CA HIS A 87 -1.88 -9.36 4.18
C HIS A 87 -1.94 -8.01 3.44
N VAL A 88 -0.87 -7.23 3.49
CA VAL A 88 -0.76 -5.94 2.78
C VAL A 88 -0.94 -6.14 1.27
N ALA A 89 -0.23 -7.11 0.69
CA ALA A 89 -0.30 -7.42 -0.73
C ALA A 89 -1.72 -7.77 -1.19
N ARG A 90 -2.43 -8.61 -0.42
CA ARG A 90 -3.82 -8.95 -0.72
C ARG A 90 -4.75 -7.73 -0.68
N GLN A 91 -4.65 -6.90 0.35
CA GLN A 91 -5.49 -5.71 0.46
C GLN A 91 -5.15 -4.67 -0.61
N LEU A 92 -3.86 -4.54 -0.96
CA LEU A 92 -3.44 -3.71 -2.08
C LEU A 92 -4.09 -4.18 -3.38
N GLY A 93 -4.03 -5.48 -3.69
CA GLY A 93 -4.66 -6.05 -4.88
C GLY A 93 -6.17 -5.82 -4.94
N ARG A 94 -6.88 -5.98 -3.82
CA ARG A 94 -8.33 -5.70 -3.71
C ARG A 94 -8.65 -4.23 -3.98
N GLY A 95 -7.89 -3.31 -3.37
CA GLY A 95 -8.10 -1.88 -3.61
C GLY A 95 -7.81 -1.47 -5.05
N LEU A 96 -6.79 -2.08 -5.67
CA LEU A 96 -6.48 -1.85 -7.08
C LEU A 96 -7.56 -2.40 -8.01
N ALA A 97 -8.20 -3.53 -7.67
CA ALA A 97 -9.31 -4.08 -8.42
C ALA A 97 -10.48 -3.10 -8.50
N LEU A 98 -10.81 -2.43 -7.37
CA LEU A 98 -11.83 -1.38 -7.37
C LEU A 98 -11.49 -0.24 -8.33
N LEU A 99 -10.21 0.18 -8.40
CA LEU A 99 -9.78 1.22 -9.35
C LEU A 99 -9.85 0.74 -10.80
N VAL A 100 -9.41 -0.49 -11.06
CA VAL A 100 -9.45 -1.10 -12.41
C VAL A 100 -10.87 -1.16 -12.92
N ASP A 101 -11.81 -1.63 -12.10
CA ASP A 101 -13.21 -1.81 -12.52
C ASP A 101 -13.98 -0.48 -12.57
N LEU A 102 -13.68 0.46 -11.69
CA LEU A 102 -14.38 1.75 -11.63
C LEU A 102 -13.89 2.73 -12.70
N LEU A 103 -12.56 2.78 -12.94
CA LEU A 103 -11.94 3.79 -13.80
C LEU A 103 -11.43 3.23 -15.12
N ASN A 104 -11.29 1.93 -15.24
CA ASN A 104 -10.74 1.21 -16.41
C ASN A 104 -9.47 1.88 -16.98
N PRO A 105 -8.43 2.11 -16.15
CA PRO A 105 -7.24 2.85 -16.57
C PRO A 105 -6.29 1.96 -17.36
N GLU A 106 -5.54 2.54 -18.27
CA GLU A 106 -4.44 1.82 -18.96
C GLU A 106 -3.25 1.54 -18.05
N ARG A 107 -3.03 2.37 -17.03
CA ARG A 107 -1.90 2.25 -16.10
C ARG A 107 -2.27 2.74 -14.70
N ILE A 108 -1.79 2.01 -13.70
CA ILE A 108 -1.76 2.47 -12.30
C ILE A 108 -0.30 2.51 -11.87
N VAL A 109 0.18 3.67 -11.44
CA VAL A 109 1.56 3.87 -10.96
C VAL A 109 1.53 4.00 -9.45
N ILE A 110 2.23 3.09 -8.75
CA ILE A 110 2.20 3.03 -7.29
C ILE A 110 3.56 3.47 -6.73
N GLY A 111 3.53 4.51 -5.91
CA GLY A 111 4.71 5.05 -5.23
C GLY A 111 4.94 4.52 -3.83
N SER A 112 5.74 5.28 -3.07
CA SER A 112 5.94 5.08 -1.63
C SER A 112 6.43 3.66 -1.28
N ILE A 113 5.74 2.98 -0.36
CA ILE A 113 6.10 1.66 0.18
C ILE A 113 6.12 0.59 -0.92
N TYR A 114 5.15 0.60 -1.83
CA TYR A 114 5.12 -0.39 -2.91
C TYR A 114 6.39 -0.32 -3.77
N ALA A 115 6.80 0.87 -4.19
CA ALA A 115 8.00 1.03 -5.01
C ALA A 115 9.29 0.53 -4.32
N ARG A 116 9.34 0.60 -2.98
CA ARG A 116 10.48 0.10 -2.19
C ARG A 116 10.41 -1.40 -1.90
N CYS A 117 9.20 -1.97 -1.85
CA CYS A 117 8.95 -3.36 -1.45
C CYS A 117 8.32 -4.18 -2.58
N GLU A 118 8.46 -3.76 -3.84
CA GLU A 118 7.82 -4.39 -5.00
C GLU A 118 8.05 -5.90 -5.01
N GLY A 119 9.31 -6.34 -4.83
CA GLY A 119 9.67 -7.75 -4.84
C GLY A 119 8.99 -8.61 -3.76
N LEU A 120 8.52 -7.99 -2.67
CA LEU A 120 7.81 -8.67 -1.58
C LEU A 120 6.28 -8.61 -1.73
N LEU A 121 5.76 -7.61 -2.44
CA LEU A 121 4.32 -7.35 -2.52
C LEU A 121 3.70 -7.76 -3.87
N ARG A 122 4.48 -7.70 -4.95
CA ARG A 122 3.99 -7.81 -6.33
C ARG A 122 3.14 -9.05 -6.57
N ASP A 123 3.68 -10.22 -6.26
CA ASP A 123 3.01 -11.49 -6.62
C ASP A 123 1.72 -11.70 -5.84
N GLY A 124 1.71 -11.39 -4.54
CA GLY A 124 0.52 -11.42 -3.70
C GLY A 124 -0.55 -10.43 -4.17
N MET A 125 -0.12 -9.22 -4.49
CA MET A 125 -0.98 -8.15 -5.02
C MET A 125 -1.60 -8.54 -6.36
N LEU A 126 -0.81 -9.04 -7.32
CA LEU A 126 -1.31 -9.45 -8.63
C LEU A 126 -2.29 -10.63 -8.55
N ARG A 127 -2.02 -11.60 -7.66
CA ARG A 127 -2.97 -12.71 -7.42
C ARG A 127 -4.32 -12.20 -6.91
N ALA A 128 -4.30 -11.32 -5.90
CA ALA A 128 -5.52 -10.76 -5.34
C ALA A 128 -6.26 -9.88 -6.36
N LEU A 129 -5.53 -9.06 -7.11
CA LEU A 129 -6.08 -8.24 -8.19
C LEU A 129 -6.78 -9.09 -9.25
N ALA A 130 -6.16 -10.19 -9.68
CA ALA A 130 -6.72 -11.09 -10.68
C ALA A 130 -7.95 -11.87 -10.21
N GLN A 131 -8.11 -12.04 -8.90
CA GLN A 131 -9.30 -12.69 -8.31
C GLN A 131 -10.52 -11.76 -8.23
N GLU A 132 -10.28 -10.46 -8.13
CA GLU A 132 -11.33 -9.48 -7.82
C GLU A 132 -11.74 -8.64 -9.05
N ALA A 133 -10.79 -8.30 -9.95
CA ALA A 133 -11.05 -7.41 -11.08
C ALA A 133 -11.68 -8.15 -12.28
N LEU A 134 -12.47 -7.43 -13.07
CA LEU A 134 -12.98 -7.92 -14.35
C LEU A 134 -11.81 -8.27 -15.29
N PRO A 135 -11.76 -9.50 -15.85
CA PRO A 135 -10.63 -9.93 -16.68
C PRO A 135 -10.33 -9.01 -17.87
N ALA A 136 -11.35 -8.46 -18.53
CA ALA A 136 -11.18 -7.55 -19.66
C ALA A 136 -10.54 -6.21 -19.24
N SER A 137 -10.98 -5.64 -18.11
CA SER A 137 -10.42 -4.39 -17.55
C SER A 137 -8.98 -4.60 -17.09
N LEU A 138 -8.72 -5.73 -16.42
CA LEU A 138 -7.38 -6.07 -15.97
C LEU A 138 -6.40 -6.28 -17.14
N ALA A 139 -6.83 -6.92 -18.22
CA ALA A 139 -6.00 -7.14 -19.41
C ALA A 139 -5.56 -5.82 -20.07
N ALA A 140 -6.34 -4.75 -19.93
CA ALA A 140 -6.04 -3.42 -20.46
C ALA A 140 -5.16 -2.58 -19.51
N CYS A 141 -5.00 -2.97 -18.23
CA CYS A 141 -4.33 -2.19 -17.21
C CYS A 141 -2.93 -2.74 -16.86
N ARG A 142 -1.94 -1.84 -16.76
CA ARG A 142 -0.59 -2.17 -16.27
C ARG A 142 -0.36 -1.58 -14.89
N ILE A 143 0.08 -2.40 -13.95
CA ILE A 143 0.48 -1.94 -12.61
C ILE A 143 2.00 -1.76 -12.61
N LEU A 144 2.46 -0.56 -12.30
CA LEU A 144 3.87 -0.16 -12.39
C LEU A 144 4.33 0.50 -11.08
N PRO A 145 5.56 0.27 -10.63
CA PRO A 145 6.15 1.07 -9.56
C PRO A 145 6.49 2.47 -10.07
N ALA A 146 6.43 3.47 -9.18
CA ALA A 146 6.82 4.84 -9.51
C ALA A 146 8.33 4.94 -9.76
N ALA A 147 8.72 5.46 -10.92
CA ALA A 147 10.11 5.54 -11.35
C ALA A 147 10.96 6.57 -10.57
N LEU A 148 10.35 7.58 -9.95
CA LEU A 148 11.07 8.63 -9.22
C LEU A 148 11.60 8.15 -7.86
N GLY A 149 11.03 7.07 -7.29
CA GLY A 149 11.45 6.53 -6.00
C GLY A 149 11.44 7.60 -4.90
N ASP A 150 12.53 7.69 -4.13
CA ASP A 150 12.66 8.66 -3.02
C ASP A 150 12.82 10.11 -3.49
N ARG A 151 13.13 10.35 -4.76
CA ARG A 151 13.27 11.70 -5.34
C ARG A 151 11.93 12.38 -5.63
N ILE A 152 10.80 11.71 -5.42
CA ILE A 152 9.47 12.27 -5.75
C ILE A 152 9.20 13.59 -5.03
N GLY A 153 9.68 13.74 -3.78
CA GLY A 153 9.54 14.98 -2.98
C GLY A 153 10.24 16.17 -3.63
N ASP A 154 11.46 15.97 -4.10
CA ASP A 154 12.26 17.01 -4.75
C ASP A 154 11.62 17.45 -6.08
N TYR A 155 11.20 16.49 -6.89
CA TYR A 155 10.51 16.78 -8.16
C TYR A 155 9.17 17.47 -7.94
N ALA A 156 8.40 17.10 -6.91
CA ALA A 156 7.14 17.75 -6.58
C ALA A 156 7.36 19.21 -6.16
N ALA A 157 8.36 19.48 -5.31
CA ALA A 157 8.72 20.83 -4.90
C ALA A 157 9.15 21.70 -6.09
N LEU A 158 9.99 21.17 -6.97
CA LEU A 158 10.42 21.86 -8.18
C LEU A 158 9.24 22.14 -9.14
N ALA A 159 8.35 21.18 -9.34
CA ALA A 159 7.18 21.34 -10.21
C ALA A 159 6.23 22.45 -9.70
N ILE A 160 6.03 22.52 -8.38
CA ILE A 160 5.22 23.58 -7.76
C ILE A 160 5.89 24.94 -7.93
N ALA A 161 7.20 25.04 -7.71
CA ALA A 161 7.95 26.29 -7.89
C ALA A 161 7.89 26.79 -9.34
N MET A 162 8.05 25.88 -10.32
CA MET A 162 7.96 26.23 -11.75
C MET A 162 6.55 26.68 -12.13
N ALA A 163 5.50 25.99 -11.69
CA ALA A 163 4.12 26.38 -11.96
C ALA A 163 3.75 27.74 -11.34
N GLY A 164 4.32 28.07 -10.17
CA GLY A 164 4.17 29.39 -9.56
C GLY A 164 4.88 30.50 -10.33
N ALA A 165 6.03 30.22 -10.93
CA ALA A 165 6.77 31.19 -11.74
C ALA A 165 6.11 31.49 -13.10
N GLU A 166 5.36 30.56 -13.66
CA GLU A 166 4.60 30.76 -14.92
C GLU A 166 3.32 31.60 -14.74
N GLN A 167 2.86 31.79 -13.48
CA GLN A 167 1.66 32.59 -13.15
C GLN A 167 1.97 33.98 -12.63
N ALA A 168 3.23 34.33 -12.45
CA ALA A 168 3.74 35.63 -12.00
C ALA A 168 4.18 36.51 -13.18
#